data_1d53f8ca7103ea75f7ae653bf44ff679
#
_entry.id   1d53f8ca7103ea75f7ae653bf44ff679
#
_cell.length_a   1.000
_cell.length_b   1.000
_cell.length_c   1.000
_cell.angle_alpha   90.00
_cell.angle_beta   90.00
_cell.angle_gamma   90.00
#
_symmetry.space_group_name_H-M   'P 1'
#
loop_
_entity.id
_entity.type
_entity.pdbx_description
1 polymer ?
#
loop_
_entity_poly.entity_id
_entity_poly.type
_entity_poly.pdbx_seq_one_letter_code
_entity_poly.pdbx_strand_id
1 'polypeptide(L)'
;DAEGRYQRVRGDAYVLALGSFSPLLAKPLGLKLPIYPAKGYSVTMPVKDASKAHQVSLTDDEYKLVFSRYTSAQGDRLRIVGTAELNGYDRNLNPVRCQAIVRRVEELFPGAGDTSRAEFWTGLRPTTPSNLPVIGKSKLPNLFLNTGHGTLGWTHACGSGKSIARIVSGLAPELDFQFAGVDRTRRVGAGALRPA
;
A
#
# COMPACT_ATOMS: atom_id res chain seq x y z
N ASP A 1 -23.92 -3.72 -8.42
CA ASP A 1 -24.10 -2.34 -8.81
C ASP A 1 -24.48 -1.49 -7.60
N ALA A 2 -24.66 -0.17 -7.78
CA ALA A 2 -25.02 0.75 -6.70
C ALA A 2 -26.38 0.45 -6.06
N GLU A 3 -27.20 -0.37 -6.68
CA GLU A 3 -28.52 -0.78 -6.21
C GLU A 3 -28.50 -2.17 -5.55
N GLY A 4 -27.31 -2.71 -5.24
CA GLY A 4 -27.16 -3.99 -4.57
C GLY A 4 -27.42 -5.23 -5.45
N ARG A 5 -27.57 -5.07 -6.76
CA ARG A 5 -27.78 -6.19 -7.68
C ARG A 5 -26.46 -6.84 -8.05
N TYR A 6 -26.41 -8.16 -8.06
CA TYR A 6 -25.26 -8.93 -8.47
C TYR A 6 -25.16 -8.98 -10.00
N GLN A 7 -24.00 -8.59 -10.53
CA GLN A 7 -23.69 -8.77 -11.94
C GLN A 7 -22.63 -9.86 -12.08
N ARG A 8 -22.88 -10.84 -12.94
CA ARG A 8 -21.89 -11.86 -13.28
C ARG A 8 -20.95 -11.35 -14.36
N VAL A 9 -19.67 -11.19 -14.02
CA VAL A 9 -18.60 -10.87 -14.98
C VAL A 9 -17.81 -12.14 -15.26
N ARG A 10 -17.59 -12.46 -16.54
CA ARG A 10 -16.77 -13.60 -16.99
C ARG A 10 -15.47 -13.09 -17.57
N GLY A 11 -14.38 -13.82 -17.36
CA GLY A 11 -13.05 -13.55 -17.91
C GLY A 11 -12.23 -14.84 -17.96
N ASP A 12 -11.22 -14.86 -18.82
CA ASP A 12 -10.32 -15.99 -18.96
C ASP A 12 -9.33 -16.08 -17.79
N ALA A 13 -9.01 -14.92 -17.19
CA ALA A 13 -8.16 -14.81 -16.01
C ALA A 13 -8.69 -13.75 -15.06
N TYR A 14 -8.48 -13.96 -13.77
CA TYR A 14 -8.86 -13.05 -12.69
C TYR A 14 -7.62 -12.70 -11.87
N VAL A 15 -7.44 -11.41 -11.55
CA VAL A 15 -6.35 -10.95 -10.69
C VAL A 15 -6.94 -10.39 -9.40
N LEU A 16 -6.63 -11.02 -8.26
CA LEU A 16 -7.01 -10.54 -6.94
C LEU A 16 -5.97 -9.53 -6.46
N ALA A 17 -6.34 -8.23 -6.47
CA ALA A 17 -5.48 -7.10 -6.14
C ALA A 17 -6.13 -6.15 -5.11
N LEU A 18 -6.88 -6.68 -4.14
CA LEU A 18 -7.68 -5.91 -3.18
C LEU A 18 -6.92 -5.54 -1.88
N GLY A 19 -5.59 -5.67 -1.87
CA GLY A 19 -4.78 -5.30 -0.72
C GLY A 19 -5.25 -5.99 0.56
N SER A 20 -5.57 -5.22 1.60
CA SER A 20 -6.03 -5.75 2.91
C SER A 20 -7.34 -6.54 2.84
N PHE A 21 -8.16 -6.33 1.82
CA PHE A 21 -9.44 -7.04 1.65
C PHE A 21 -9.28 -8.34 0.86
N SER A 22 -8.11 -8.61 0.29
CA SER A 22 -7.85 -9.85 -0.46
C SER A 22 -8.13 -11.12 0.35
N PRO A 23 -7.78 -11.23 1.65
CA PRO A 23 -8.08 -12.42 2.44
C PRO A 23 -9.57 -12.70 2.58
N LEU A 24 -10.42 -11.67 2.65
CA LEU A 24 -11.86 -11.83 2.80
C LEU A 24 -12.47 -12.47 1.55
N LEU A 25 -12.03 -12.05 0.37
CA LEU A 25 -12.49 -12.63 -0.90
C LEU A 25 -11.86 -13.99 -1.19
N ALA A 26 -10.63 -14.21 -0.76
CA ALA A 26 -9.88 -15.45 -0.97
C ALA A 26 -10.39 -16.61 -0.09
N LYS A 27 -10.84 -16.31 1.13
CA LYS A 27 -11.27 -17.31 2.13
C LYS A 27 -12.39 -18.24 1.64
N PRO A 28 -13.50 -17.75 1.06
CA PRO A 28 -14.56 -18.61 0.51
C PRO A 28 -14.08 -19.53 -0.62
N LEU A 29 -13.01 -19.14 -1.32
CA LEU A 29 -12.36 -19.92 -2.38
C LEU A 29 -11.36 -20.95 -1.84
N GLY A 30 -11.26 -21.10 -0.52
CA GLY A 30 -10.33 -22.00 0.15
C GLY A 30 -8.88 -21.55 0.10
N LEU A 31 -8.61 -20.26 -0.21
CA LEU A 31 -7.25 -19.70 -0.21
C LEU A 31 -6.99 -18.99 1.11
N LYS A 32 -5.85 -19.30 1.73
CA LYS A 32 -5.35 -18.61 2.93
C LYS A 32 -4.26 -17.63 2.50
N LEU A 33 -4.51 -16.34 2.65
CA LEU A 33 -3.53 -15.28 2.41
C LEU A 33 -3.08 -14.71 3.75
N PRO A 34 -1.77 -14.75 4.08
CA PRO A 34 -1.27 -14.24 5.36
C PRO A 34 -1.10 -12.71 5.30
N ILE A 35 -2.21 -12.01 5.10
CA ILE A 35 -2.25 -10.55 5.01
C ILE A 35 -3.07 -10.02 6.17
N TYR A 36 -2.47 -9.13 6.97
CA TYR A 36 -3.13 -8.45 8.07
C TYR A 36 -3.36 -6.97 7.74
N PRO A 37 -4.55 -6.41 8.04
CA PRO A 37 -4.87 -5.01 7.82
C PRO A 37 -4.27 -4.13 8.92
N ALA A 38 -3.00 -3.75 8.79
CA ALA A 38 -2.34 -2.86 9.75
C ALA A 38 -2.79 -1.41 9.51
N LYS A 39 -3.60 -0.88 10.45
CA LYS A 39 -4.15 0.47 10.35
C LYS A 39 -3.08 1.53 10.56
N GLY A 40 -2.94 2.45 9.60
CA GLY A 40 -2.07 3.60 9.69
C GLY A 40 -2.86 4.90 9.71
N TYR A 41 -2.22 5.96 10.17
CA TYR A 41 -2.80 7.28 10.32
C TYR A 41 -2.05 8.30 9.48
N SER A 42 -2.73 9.33 9.04
CA SER A 42 -2.11 10.55 8.53
C SER A 42 -2.85 11.78 9.02
N VAL A 43 -2.10 12.85 9.17
CA VAL A 43 -2.64 14.19 9.33
C VAL A 43 -2.13 15.06 8.18
N THR A 44 -3.01 15.89 7.65
CA THR A 44 -2.65 16.89 6.64
C THR A 44 -3.13 18.24 7.13
N MET A 45 -2.26 19.26 7.11
CA MET A 45 -2.61 20.62 7.55
C MET A 45 -1.95 21.65 6.64
N PRO A 46 -2.54 22.85 6.48
CA PRO A 46 -1.90 23.96 5.77
C PRO A 46 -0.59 24.37 6.45
N VAL A 47 0.39 24.79 5.67
CA VAL A 47 1.58 25.48 6.19
C VAL A 47 1.14 26.84 6.70
N LYS A 48 1.42 27.16 7.98
CA LYS A 48 1.15 28.43 8.61
C LYS A 48 2.34 29.39 8.48
N ASP A 49 3.55 28.88 8.72
CA ASP A 49 4.79 29.62 8.60
C ASP A 49 5.79 28.78 7.78
N ALA A 50 6.04 29.22 6.55
CA ALA A 50 6.90 28.52 5.62
C ALA A 50 8.37 28.49 6.05
N SER A 51 8.82 29.44 6.87
CA SER A 51 10.21 29.53 7.38
C SER A 51 10.48 28.48 8.46
N LYS A 52 9.44 28.03 9.17
CA LYS A 52 9.49 27.01 10.22
C LYS A 52 9.22 25.59 9.72
N ALA A 53 8.65 25.49 8.52
CA ALA A 53 8.31 24.20 7.95
C ALA A 53 9.54 23.54 7.27
N HIS A 54 9.66 22.24 7.43
CA HIS A 54 10.70 21.48 6.73
C HIS A 54 10.55 21.59 5.21
N GLN A 55 11.69 21.53 4.49
CA GLN A 55 11.76 21.66 3.03
C GLN A 55 11.92 20.30 2.33
N VAL A 56 12.40 19.30 3.06
CA VAL A 56 12.65 17.94 2.59
C VAL A 56 11.79 16.94 3.36
N SER A 57 11.55 15.77 2.80
CA SER A 57 10.89 14.70 3.54
C SER A 57 11.79 14.18 4.65
N LEU A 58 11.24 13.99 5.84
CA LEU A 58 11.95 13.58 7.05
C LEU A 58 11.30 12.34 7.63
N THR A 59 12.10 11.52 8.31
CA THR A 59 11.63 10.39 9.11
C THR A 59 11.97 10.63 10.58
N ASP A 60 10.98 10.54 11.44
CA ASP A 60 11.13 10.50 12.90
C ASP A 60 11.13 9.03 13.34
N ASP A 61 12.30 8.53 13.69
CA ASP A 61 12.47 7.14 14.10
C ASP A 61 11.92 6.84 15.50
N GLU A 62 11.77 7.85 16.34
CA GLU A 62 11.20 7.68 17.68
C GLU A 62 9.70 7.38 17.60
N TYR A 63 8.93 8.20 16.87
CA TYR A 63 7.48 8.04 16.73
C TYR A 63 7.07 7.27 15.48
N LYS A 64 8.04 6.86 14.64
CA LYS A 64 7.79 6.18 13.36
C LYS A 64 6.87 7.00 12.44
N LEU A 65 7.17 8.29 12.33
CA LEU A 65 6.45 9.24 11.49
C LEU A 65 7.29 9.65 10.28
N VAL A 66 6.63 9.88 9.17
CA VAL A 66 7.22 10.46 7.96
C VAL A 66 6.54 11.79 7.69
N PHE A 67 7.34 12.82 7.54
CA PHE A 67 6.93 14.19 7.27
C PHE A 67 7.19 14.52 5.81
N SER A 68 6.20 15.09 5.14
CA SER A 68 6.34 15.58 3.78
C SER A 68 5.66 16.94 3.64
N ARG A 69 6.30 17.85 2.88
CA ARG A 69 5.69 19.10 2.46
C ARG A 69 5.42 19.04 0.98
N TYR A 70 4.28 19.49 0.55
CA TYR A 70 3.92 19.57 -0.86
C TYR A 70 3.07 20.80 -1.15
N THR A 71 3.20 21.30 -2.37
CA THR A 71 2.39 22.41 -2.88
C THR A 71 1.12 21.87 -3.52
N SER A 72 0.00 22.46 -3.21
CA SER A 72 -1.30 22.20 -3.81
C SER A 72 -1.91 23.47 -4.38
N ALA A 73 -3.02 23.37 -5.09
CA ALA A 73 -3.77 24.53 -5.57
C ALA A 73 -4.26 25.45 -4.44
N GLN A 74 -4.37 24.93 -3.21
CA GLN A 74 -4.77 25.66 -2.01
C GLN A 74 -3.56 26.13 -1.17
N GLY A 75 -2.35 26.09 -1.73
CA GLY A 75 -1.10 26.44 -1.05
C GLY A 75 -0.34 25.23 -0.49
N ASP A 76 0.74 25.52 0.21
CA ASP A 76 1.61 24.49 0.79
C ASP A 76 0.93 23.77 1.96
N ARG A 77 1.11 22.48 2.02
CA ARG A 77 0.58 21.60 3.06
C ARG A 77 1.65 20.72 3.64
N LEU A 78 1.57 20.46 4.95
CA LEU A 78 2.32 19.42 5.64
C LEU A 78 1.46 18.16 5.70
N ARG A 79 2.05 17.02 5.34
CA ARG A 79 1.44 15.72 5.52
C ARG A 79 2.35 14.85 6.36
N ILE A 80 1.84 14.41 7.48
CA ILE A 80 2.53 13.53 8.41
C ILE A 80 1.81 12.18 8.43
N VAL A 81 2.56 11.11 8.19
CA VAL A 81 2.03 9.74 8.07
C VAL A 81 2.80 8.84 9.00
N GLY A 82 2.12 7.95 9.68
CA GLY A 82 2.82 6.96 10.48
C GLY A 82 1.92 6.14 11.37
N THR A 83 2.52 5.66 12.42
CA THR A 83 1.96 4.75 13.41
C THR A 83 1.39 3.45 12.82
N ALA A 84 1.18 2.46 13.66
CA ALA A 84 0.49 1.23 13.30
C ALA A 84 -0.44 0.82 14.43
N GLU A 85 -1.65 0.42 14.08
CA GLU A 85 -2.63 -0.11 15.01
C GLU A 85 -3.13 -1.45 14.48
N LEU A 86 -3.11 -2.46 15.34
CA LEU A 86 -3.56 -3.81 15.04
C LEU A 86 -4.99 -3.99 15.57
N ASN A 87 -5.97 -3.51 14.83
CA ASN A 87 -7.39 -3.51 15.21
C ASN A 87 -8.29 -4.07 14.09
N GLY A 88 -7.81 -5.12 13.40
CA GLY A 88 -8.56 -5.76 12.32
C GLY A 88 -8.96 -4.76 11.23
N TYR A 89 -10.20 -4.87 10.77
CA TYR A 89 -10.75 -4.03 9.69
C TYR A 89 -11.42 -2.74 10.19
N ASP A 90 -11.26 -2.39 11.46
CA ASP A 90 -11.80 -1.12 11.98
C ASP A 90 -11.11 0.07 11.30
N ARG A 91 -11.91 1.01 10.79
CA ARG A 91 -11.46 2.22 10.10
C ARG A 91 -11.81 3.50 10.84
N ASN A 92 -12.27 3.40 12.08
CA ASN A 92 -12.54 4.58 12.90
C ASN A 92 -11.23 5.25 13.29
N LEU A 93 -11.22 6.57 13.30
CA LEU A 93 -10.10 7.35 13.80
C LEU A 93 -10.01 7.23 15.32
N ASN A 94 -8.83 6.94 15.83
CA ASN A 94 -8.55 7.00 17.26
C ASN A 94 -8.04 8.40 17.62
N PRO A 95 -8.80 9.20 18.42
CA PRO A 95 -8.44 10.59 18.71
C PRO A 95 -7.10 10.71 19.43
N VAL A 96 -6.76 9.76 20.31
CA VAL A 96 -5.49 9.79 21.04
C VAL A 96 -4.30 9.68 20.10
N ARG A 97 -4.38 8.77 19.11
CA ARG A 97 -3.35 8.61 18.08
C ARG A 97 -3.25 9.82 17.15
N CYS A 98 -4.40 10.38 16.76
CA CYS A 98 -4.45 11.59 15.96
C CYS A 98 -3.76 12.77 16.67
N GLN A 99 -4.10 12.98 17.92
CA GLN A 99 -3.51 14.06 18.73
C GLN A 99 -2.02 13.84 19.03
N ALA A 100 -1.58 12.58 19.17
CA ALA A 100 -0.15 12.28 19.34
C ALA A 100 0.68 12.73 18.13
N ILE A 101 0.17 12.55 16.92
CA ILE A 101 0.84 13.03 15.70
C ILE A 101 0.92 14.55 15.70
N VAL A 102 -0.17 15.25 16.02
CA VAL A 102 -0.21 16.72 16.04
C VAL A 102 0.77 17.27 17.09
N ARG A 103 0.79 16.70 18.29
CA ARG A 103 1.75 17.10 19.32
C ARG A 103 3.19 16.95 18.84
N ARG A 104 3.52 15.83 18.20
CA ARG A 104 4.88 15.62 17.69
C ARG A 104 5.26 16.62 16.61
N VAL A 105 4.31 17.05 15.76
CA VAL A 105 4.54 18.13 14.79
C VAL A 105 4.89 19.43 15.48
N GLU A 106 4.15 19.81 16.53
CA GLU A 106 4.41 21.05 17.28
C GLU A 106 5.71 20.99 18.09
N GLU A 107 6.11 19.81 18.58
CA GLU A 107 7.40 19.63 19.25
C GLU A 107 8.58 19.84 18.31
N LEU A 108 8.53 19.28 17.10
CA LEU A 108 9.63 19.34 16.15
C LEU A 108 9.63 20.63 15.29
N PHE A 109 8.45 21.14 14.97
CA PHE A 109 8.27 22.28 14.06
C PHE A 109 7.22 23.25 14.63
N PRO A 110 7.50 23.92 15.77
CA PRO A 110 6.52 24.74 16.47
C PRO A 110 6.00 25.87 15.59
N GLY A 111 4.68 25.89 15.37
CA GLY A 111 3.98 26.89 14.57
C GLY A 111 4.20 26.80 13.05
N ALA A 112 4.79 25.71 12.54
CA ALA A 112 4.97 25.49 11.10
C ALA A 112 3.65 25.21 10.38
N GLY A 113 2.74 24.44 11.02
CA GLY A 113 1.45 24.05 10.49
C GLY A 113 0.27 24.71 11.20
N ASP A 114 -0.85 24.84 10.51
CA ASP A 114 -2.11 25.24 11.12
C ASP A 114 -2.84 24.00 11.67
N THR A 115 -2.59 23.69 12.94
CA THR A 115 -3.16 22.52 13.61
C THR A 115 -4.68 22.64 13.83
N SER A 116 -5.23 23.85 13.82
CA SER A 116 -6.69 24.06 13.92
C SER A 116 -7.44 23.56 12.67
N ARG A 117 -6.73 23.43 11.54
CA ARG A 117 -7.22 22.95 10.26
C ARG A 117 -6.66 21.58 9.89
N ALA A 118 -6.24 20.79 10.89
CA ALA A 118 -5.72 19.45 10.68
C ALA A 118 -6.81 18.49 10.22
N GLU A 119 -6.59 17.85 9.09
CA GLU A 119 -7.44 16.81 8.50
C GLU A 119 -6.83 15.45 8.79
N PHE A 120 -7.59 14.56 9.42
CA PHE A 120 -7.13 13.20 9.76
C PHE A 120 -7.68 12.18 8.78
N TRP A 121 -6.84 11.18 8.49
CA TRP A 121 -7.21 10.05 7.66
C TRP A 121 -6.58 8.76 8.18
N THR A 122 -7.23 7.65 7.91
CA THR A 122 -6.72 6.32 8.23
C THR A 122 -6.91 5.34 7.07
N GLY A 123 -6.01 4.36 6.98
CA GLY A 123 -6.08 3.30 5.98
C GLY A 123 -5.43 2.02 6.47
N LEU A 124 -5.80 0.91 5.82
CA LEU A 124 -5.35 -0.43 6.17
C LEU A 124 -4.21 -0.85 5.23
N ARG A 125 -3.00 -1.02 5.77
CA ARG A 125 -1.84 -1.53 5.03
C ARG A 125 -1.96 -3.05 4.91
N PRO A 126 -1.83 -3.64 3.73
CA PRO A 126 -1.88 -5.09 3.52
C PRO A 126 -0.56 -5.74 3.93
N THR A 127 -0.33 -5.88 5.22
CA THR A 127 0.95 -6.34 5.77
C THR A 127 1.03 -7.86 5.77
N THR A 128 2.12 -8.41 5.27
CA THR A 128 2.46 -9.84 5.37
C THR A 128 3.51 -10.07 6.46
N PRO A 129 3.64 -11.28 7.03
CA PRO A 129 4.64 -11.56 8.05
C PRO A 129 6.09 -11.37 7.58
N SER A 130 6.35 -11.59 6.29
CA SER A 130 7.67 -11.44 5.68
C SER A 130 7.93 -10.04 5.11
N ASN A 131 6.94 -9.16 5.12
CA ASN A 131 6.91 -7.89 4.37
C ASN A 131 7.05 -8.04 2.84
N LEU A 132 7.01 -9.27 2.32
CA LEU A 132 7.03 -9.52 0.89
C LEU A 132 5.60 -9.62 0.34
N PRO A 133 5.30 -9.02 -0.82
CA PRO A 133 3.99 -9.15 -1.45
C PRO A 133 3.76 -10.57 -1.98
N VAL A 134 2.50 -10.93 -2.12
CA VAL A 134 2.06 -12.18 -2.74
C VAL A 134 1.69 -11.88 -4.20
N ILE A 135 2.58 -12.25 -5.12
CA ILE A 135 2.43 -12.03 -6.56
C ILE A 135 2.57 -13.37 -7.27
N GLY A 136 1.65 -13.72 -8.17
CA GLY A 136 1.76 -14.92 -8.98
C GLY A 136 0.46 -15.71 -9.12
N LYS A 137 0.59 -17.03 -9.33
CA LYS A 137 -0.54 -17.94 -9.50
C LYS A 137 -1.08 -18.41 -8.15
N SER A 138 -2.39 -18.51 -8.02
CA SER A 138 -3.00 -19.25 -6.93
C SER A 138 -3.07 -20.75 -7.26
N LYS A 139 -3.61 -21.56 -6.33
CA LYS A 139 -3.95 -22.96 -6.61
C LYS A 139 -5.15 -23.13 -7.56
N LEU A 140 -5.90 -22.09 -7.82
CA LEU A 140 -7.01 -22.07 -8.77
C LEU A 140 -6.49 -21.75 -10.17
N PRO A 141 -6.87 -22.47 -11.23
CA PRO A 141 -6.22 -22.39 -12.54
C PRO A 141 -6.18 -21.01 -13.19
N ASN A 142 -7.24 -20.21 -12.99
CA ASN A 142 -7.42 -18.90 -13.63
C ASN A 142 -7.41 -17.73 -12.64
N LEU A 143 -7.03 -17.95 -11.38
CA LEU A 143 -6.93 -16.91 -10.36
C LEU A 143 -5.48 -16.60 -10.03
N PHE A 144 -5.11 -15.36 -10.22
CA PHE A 144 -3.79 -14.79 -9.94
C PHE A 144 -3.86 -13.82 -8.77
N LEU A 145 -2.74 -13.60 -8.11
CA LEU A 145 -2.61 -12.79 -6.90
C LEU A 145 -1.62 -11.64 -7.17
N ASN A 146 -2.00 -10.42 -6.78
CA ASN A 146 -1.08 -9.27 -6.75
C ASN A 146 -1.47 -8.38 -5.54
N THR A 147 -1.01 -8.76 -4.35
CA THR A 147 -1.49 -8.22 -3.09
C THR A 147 -0.45 -8.32 -1.98
N GLY A 148 -0.72 -7.74 -0.82
CA GLY A 148 0.15 -7.88 0.35
C GLY A 148 1.40 -6.99 0.32
N HIS A 149 1.38 -5.84 -0.35
CA HIS A 149 2.53 -4.94 -0.56
C HIS A 149 2.91 -4.10 0.67
N GLY A 150 2.23 -4.26 1.79
CA GLY A 150 2.53 -3.55 3.04
C GLY A 150 2.53 -2.04 2.88
N THR A 151 3.61 -1.40 3.33
CA THR A 151 3.82 0.07 3.24
C THR A 151 4.39 0.53 1.91
N LEU A 152 4.90 -0.38 1.08
CA LEU A 152 5.65 -0.07 -0.15
C LEU A 152 4.85 -0.29 -1.44
N GLY A 153 3.54 -0.47 -1.35
CA GLY A 153 2.69 -0.79 -2.48
C GLY A 153 2.76 0.22 -3.62
N TRP A 154 2.83 1.51 -3.32
CA TRP A 154 3.02 2.56 -4.33
C TRP A 154 4.36 2.41 -5.06
N THR A 155 5.44 2.26 -4.31
CA THR A 155 6.81 2.09 -4.86
C THR A 155 6.92 0.85 -5.74
N HIS A 156 6.28 -0.25 -5.34
CA HIS A 156 6.33 -1.52 -6.08
C HIS A 156 5.31 -1.61 -7.23
N ALA A 157 4.40 -0.65 -7.39
CA ALA A 157 3.23 -0.78 -8.26
C ALA A 157 3.57 -1.16 -9.71
N CYS A 158 4.51 -0.43 -10.33
CA CYS A 158 4.89 -0.69 -11.73
C CYS A 158 5.58 -2.06 -11.89
N GLY A 159 6.51 -2.40 -11.01
CA GLY A 159 7.22 -3.68 -11.05
C GLY A 159 6.29 -4.87 -10.81
N SER A 160 5.40 -4.76 -9.81
CA SER A 160 4.38 -5.77 -9.52
C SER A 160 3.40 -5.93 -10.68
N GLY A 161 2.94 -4.81 -11.25
CA GLY A 161 2.04 -4.80 -12.40
C GLY A 161 2.65 -5.47 -13.62
N LYS A 162 3.91 -5.15 -13.95
CA LYS A 162 4.64 -5.78 -15.06
C LYS A 162 4.83 -7.28 -14.82
N SER A 163 5.22 -7.66 -13.60
CA SER A 163 5.44 -9.06 -13.24
C SER A 163 4.16 -9.90 -13.36
N ILE A 164 3.05 -9.40 -12.78
CA ILE A 164 1.78 -10.15 -12.83
C ILE A 164 1.23 -10.24 -14.26
N ALA A 165 1.38 -9.19 -15.08
CA ALA A 165 0.97 -9.21 -16.48
C ALA A 165 1.71 -10.31 -17.25
N ARG A 166 3.02 -10.44 -17.08
CA ARG A 166 3.80 -11.52 -17.70
C ARG A 166 3.34 -12.91 -17.24
N ILE A 167 3.13 -13.08 -15.92
CA ILE A 167 2.68 -14.38 -15.35
C ILE A 167 1.29 -14.75 -15.91
N VAL A 168 0.36 -13.81 -16.01
CA VAL A 168 -0.97 -14.04 -16.60
C VAL A 168 -0.86 -14.44 -18.07
N SER A 169 0.05 -13.83 -18.82
CA SER A 169 0.34 -14.15 -20.23
C SER A 169 1.18 -15.42 -20.43
N GLY A 170 1.49 -16.16 -19.38
CA GLY A 170 2.33 -17.37 -19.45
C GLY A 170 3.82 -17.10 -19.68
N LEU A 171 4.27 -15.86 -19.54
CA LEU A 171 5.66 -15.46 -19.69
C LEU A 171 6.40 -15.49 -18.34
N ALA A 172 7.71 -15.73 -18.37
CA ALA A 172 8.54 -15.64 -17.18
C ALA A 172 8.68 -14.20 -16.69
N PRO A 173 8.54 -13.92 -15.39
CA PRO A 173 8.86 -12.61 -14.80
C PRO A 173 10.34 -12.26 -15.02
N GLU A 174 10.64 -10.96 -15.15
CA GLU A 174 12.01 -10.47 -15.37
C GLU A 174 12.81 -10.35 -14.06
N LEU A 175 12.10 -10.27 -12.92
CA LEU A 175 12.74 -10.09 -11.63
C LEU A 175 13.04 -11.43 -10.97
N ASP A 176 14.18 -11.51 -10.27
CA ASP A 176 14.49 -12.63 -9.36
C ASP A 176 13.73 -12.44 -8.04
N PHE A 177 12.48 -12.85 -8.05
CA PHE A 177 11.57 -12.79 -6.90
C PHE A 177 10.86 -14.14 -6.74
N GLN A 178 10.47 -14.47 -5.52
CA GLN A 178 9.72 -15.71 -5.24
C GLN A 178 8.24 -15.52 -5.56
N PHE A 179 7.88 -15.66 -6.84
CA PHE A 179 6.50 -15.58 -7.28
C PHE A 179 5.69 -16.82 -6.86
N ALA A 180 4.47 -16.60 -6.37
CA ALA A 180 3.58 -17.68 -5.99
C ALA A 180 3.22 -18.57 -7.21
N GLY A 181 3.29 -19.88 -7.05
CA GLY A 181 2.94 -20.84 -8.09
C GLY A 181 3.75 -20.76 -9.39
N VAL A 182 4.90 -20.08 -9.36
CA VAL A 182 5.86 -20.03 -10.48
C VAL A 182 7.07 -20.87 -10.11
N ASP A 183 7.32 -21.93 -10.89
CA ASP A 183 8.45 -22.82 -10.68
C ASP A 183 9.75 -22.15 -11.14
N ARG A 184 10.70 -21.97 -10.22
CA ARG A 184 12.02 -21.40 -10.50
C ARG A 184 12.94 -22.32 -11.32
N THR A 185 12.69 -23.61 -11.34
CA THR A 185 13.54 -24.57 -12.05
C THR A 185 13.33 -24.53 -13.57
N ARG A 186 12.20 -24.02 -14.02
CA ARG A 186 11.97 -23.69 -15.44
C ARG A 186 12.60 -22.33 -15.80
N ARG A 187 13.91 -22.27 -15.90
CA ARG A 187 14.56 -21.23 -16.72
C ARG A 187 14.10 -21.45 -18.15
N VAL A 188 13.11 -20.66 -18.57
CA VAL A 188 12.83 -20.51 -20.01
C VAL A 188 14.13 -19.98 -20.62
N GLY A 189 14.68 -20.75 -21.58
CA GLY A 189 15.94 -20.45 -22.19
C GLY A 189 16.08 -18.97 -22.56
N ALA A 190 17.25 -18.44 -22.29
CA ALA A 190 17.64 -17.09 -22.70
C ALA A 190 17.45 -16.96 -24.23
N GLY A 191 16.26 -16.59 -24.63
CA GLY A 191 15.97 -16.11 -25.97
C GLY A 191 16.76 -14.85 -26.16
N ALA A 192 17.80 -14.92 -26.96
CA ALA A 192 18.70 -13.85 -27.29
C ALA A 192 17.95 -12.53 -27.56
N LEU A 193 18.26 -11.51 -26.76
CA LEU A 193 18.08 -10.13 -27.16
C LEU A 193 18.96 -9.93 -28.41
N ARG A 194 18.35 -9.88 -29.59
CA ARG A 194 19.02 -9.35 -30.78
C ARG A 194 19.13 -7.84 -30.56
N PRO A 195 20.34 -7.27 -30.62
CA PRO A 195 20.49 -5.84 -30.68
C PRO A 195 19.91 -5.34 -32.00
N ALA A 196 19.14 -4.24 -31.93
CA ALA A 196 18.70 -3.45 -33.09
C ALA A 196 19.82 -2.52 -33.52
#